data_0d9ca61906dab1b12e432044d957cc8d
#
_entry.id   0d9ca61906dab1b12e432044d957cc8d
#
_cell.length_a   1.000
_cell.length_b   1.000
_cell.length_c   1.000
_cell.angle_alpha   90.00
_cell.angle_beta   90.00
_cell.angle_gamma   90.00
#
_symmetry.space_group_name_H-M   'P 1'
#
loop_
_entity.id
_entity.type
_entity.pdbx_description
1 polymer ?
#
loop_
_entity_poly.entity_id
_entity_poly.type
_entity_poly.pdbx_seq_one_letter_code
_entity_poly.pdbx_strand_id
1 'polypeptide(L)'
;TVRYYGLSFEKGFRDELIGGDLKKADQKMEKALPQGITFAEFHQREQQCFWKLLEQQGLPLKKGSMELLKALREKNISYALATSSVREKLDRYNVFFPLYSLFEILVSGDMVEYGKPNPEIYLKAAGFMKTDIKNCYIVEDSPNGIHGAAAAGGMVVGIPDLIPYGEKELEQCSLIFRDLTELKEYLKV
;
A
#
# COMPACT_ATOMS: atom_id res chain seq x y z
N THR A 1 19.46 -5.31 4.46
CA THR A 1 20.38 -4.17 4.13
C THR A 1 20.92 -3.53 5.40
N VAL A 2 20.09 -3.15 6.36
CA VAL A 2 20.51 -2.56 7.64
C VAL A 2 21.58 -3.44 8.34
N ARG A 3 21.29 -4.75 8.49
CA ARG A 3 22.26 -5.71 9.07
C ARG A 3 23.56 -5.84 8.27
N TYR A 4 23.49 -5.73 6.95
CA TYR A 4 24.66 -5.81 6.08
C TYR A 4 25.67 -4.69 6.37
N TYR A 5 25.16 -3.48 6.61
CA TYR A 5 25.99 -2.32 6.96
C TYR A 5 26.24 -2.18 8.48
N GLY A 6 25.76 -3.11 9.30
CA GLY A 6 25.88 -3.03 10.76
C GLY A 6 25.14 -1.86 11.39
N LEU A 7 24.11 -1.33 10.70
CA LEU A 7 23.34 -0.18 11.15
C LEU A 7 22.29 -0.59 12.17
N SER A 8 22.02 0.31 13.12
CA SER A 8 20.85 0.24 14.00
C SER A 8 20.19 1.61 14.02
N PHE A 9 18.87 1.62 13.98
CA PHE A 9 18.06 2.84 14.07
C PHE A 9 17.22 2.83 15.33
N GLU A 10 16.88 4.01 15.80
CA GLU A 10 16.01 4.17 16.98
C GLU A 10 14.63 3.52 16.75
N LYS A 11 14.00 3.12 17.87
CA LYS A 11 12.64 2.59 17.82
C LYS A 11 11.70 3.63 17.22
N GLY A 12 10.90 3.23 16.23
CA GLY A 12 9.98 4.12 15.51
C GLY A 12 10.55 4.72 14.22
N PHE A 13 11.88 4.74 14.01
CA PHE A 13 12.47 5.26 12.77
C PHE A 13 11.88 4.60 11.52
N ARG A 14 11.68 3.26 11.58
CA ARG A 14 11.04 2.51 10.49
C ARG A 14 9.62 2.99 10.23
N ASP A 15 8.86 3.23 11.27
CA ASP A 15 7.43 3.58 11.17
C ASP A 15 7.25 4.94 10.49
N GLU A 16 8.23 5.85 10.68
CA GLU A 16 8.26 7.14 10.02
C GLU A 16 8.62 7.09 8.52
N LEU A 17 9.22 5.97 8.06
CA LEU A 17 9.54 5.74 6.64
C LEU A 17 8.39 5.06 5.88
N ILE A 18 7.48 4.39 6.58
CA ILE A 18 6.42 3.57 5.96
C ILE A 18 5.16 4.43 5.75
N GLY A 19 4.55 4.27 4.58
CA GLY A 19 3.24 4.86 4.27
C GLY A 19 3.24 6.36 3.99
N GLY A 20 4.42 7.01 3.96
CA GLY A 20 4.58 8.42 3.68
C GLY A 20 4.96 8.75 2.24
N ASP A 21 5.30 10.03 2.05
CA ASP A 21 5.93 10.52 0.83
C ASP A 21 7.32 9.88 0.66
N LEU A 22 7.52 9.16 -0.43
CA LEU A 22 8.77 8.45 -0.72
C LEU A 22 9.98 9.39 -0.70
N LYS A 23 9.87 10.61 -1.25
CA LYS A 23 10.97 11.58 -1.26
C LYS A 23 11.38 11.99 0.15
N LYS A 24 10.42 12.16 1.05
CA LYS A 24 10.70 12.48 2.46
C LYS A 24 11.33 11.29 3.19
N ALA A 25 10.86 10.08 2.91
CA ALA A 25 11.43 8.86 3.47
C ALA A 25 12.88 8.67 3.01
N ASP A 26 13.16 8.87 1.72
CA ASP A 26 14.51 8.79 1.15
C ASP A 26 15.45 9.85 1.77
N GLN A 27 15.02 11.10 1.87
CA GLN A 27 15.79 12.17 2.52
C GLN A 27 16.08 11.89 3.99
N LYS A 28 15.11 11.29 4.70
CA LYS A 28 15.28 10.91 6.10
C LYS A 28 16.29 9.78 6.25
N MET A 29 16.18 8.76 5.38
CA MET A 29 17.16 7.68 5.35
C MET A 29 18.56 8.20 5.01
N GLU A 30 18.70 9.04 4.00
CA GLU A 30 19.99 9.64 3.61
C GLU A 30 20.67 10.37 4.76
N LYS A 31 19.92 11.16 5.52
CA LYS A 31 20.43 11.85 6.72
C LYS A 31 20.83 10.93 7.86
N ALA A 32 20.24 9.74 7.93
CA ALA A 32 20.51 8.76 8.99
C ALA A 32 21.66 7.80 8.65
N LEU A 33 22.15 7.81 7.41
CA LEU A 33 23.28 6.99 7.00
C LEU A 33 24.60 7.54 7.58
N PRO A 34 25.49 6.67 8.10
CA PRO A 34 26.79 7.10 8.59
C PRO A 34 27.73 7.49 7.44
N GLN A 35 28.77 8.24 7.79
CA GLN A 35 29.82 8.63 6.83
C GLN A 35 30.36 7.39 6.09
N GLY A 36 30.55 7.53 4.77
CA GLY A 36 31.10 6.48 3.91
C GLY A 36 30.07 5.57 3.27
N ILE A 37 28.78 5.74 3.57
CA ILE A 37 27.68 5.02 2.90
C ILE A 37 26.82 6.07 2.18
N THR A 38 26.79 6.03 0.86
CA THR A 38 25.90 6.87 0.09
C THR A 38 24.49 6.31 0.07
N PHE A 39 23.50 7.20 -0.04
CA PHE A 39 22.09 6.76 -0.17
C PHE A 39 21.88 5.86 -1.40
N ALA A 40 22.55 6.18 -2.51
CA ALA A 40 22.47 5.40 -3.74
C ALA A 40 22.95 3.95 -3.54
N GLU A 41 24.10 3.74 -2.88
CA GLU A 41 24.62 2.40 -2.57
C GLU A 41 23.71 1.64 -1.61
N PHE A 42 23.22 2.32 -0.56
CA PHE A 42 22.27 1.73 0.39
C PHE A 42 20.99 1.30 -0.30
N HIS A 43 20.38 2.18 -1.10
CA HIS A 43 19.15 1.92 -1.84
C HIS A 43 19.32 0.79 -2.86
N GLN A 44 20.41 0.79 -3.62
CA GLN A 44 20.72 -0.30 -4.55
C GLN A 44 20.78 -1.64 -3.83
N ARG A 45 21.45 -1.68 -2.68
CA ARG A 45 21.57 -2.90 -1.86
C ARG A 45 20.24 -3.33 -1.28
N GLU A 46 19.43 -2.37 -0.82
CA GLU A 46 18.09 -2.63 -0.35
C GLU A 46 17.23 -3.28 -1.44
N GLN A 47 17.23 -2.72 -2.63
CA GLN A 47 16.51 -3.27 -3.78
C GLN A 47 16.98 -4.70 -4.11
N GLN A 48 18.28 -4.94 -4.16
CA GLN A 48 18.82 -6.29 -4.39
C GLN A 48 18.34 -7.30 -3.33
N CYS A 49 18.40 -6.94 -2.05
CA CYS A 49 17.94 -7.80 -0.97
C CYS A 49 16.43 -8.05 -1.04
N PHE A 50 15.65 -7.03 -1.33
CA PHE A 50 14.20 -7.12 -1.45
C PHE A 50 13.78 -8.06 -2.58
N TRP A 51 14.32 -7.86 -3.78
CA TRP A 51 13.97 -8.71 -4.93
C TRP A 51 14.43 -10.16 -4.75
N LYS A 52 15.61 -10.37 -4.15
CA LYS A 52 16.07 -11.72 -3.80
C LYS A 52 15.14 -12.42 -2.81
N LEU A 53 14.60 -11.70 -1.83
CA LEU A 53 13.60 -12.26 -0.91
C LEU A 53 12.32 -12.66 -1.64
N LEU A 54 11.82 -11.82 -2.55
CA LEU A 54 10.64 -12.14 -3.35
C LEU A 54 10.86 -13.36 -4.26
N GLU A 55 12.05 -13.49 -4.86
CA GLU A 55 12.41 -14.68 -5.65
C GLU A 55 12.38 -15.97 -4.82
N GLN A 56 12.80 -15.90 -3.56
CA GLN A 56 12.88 -17.06 -2.67
C GLN A 56 11.56 -17.40 -1.97
N GLN A 57 10.75 -16.42 -1.64
CA GLN A 57 9.59 -16.56 -0.76
C GLN A 57 8.25 -16.22 -1.44
N GLY A 58 8.28 -15.66 -2.65
CA GLY A 58 7.12 -15.11 -3.32
C GLY A 58 6.66 -13.79 -2.71
N LEU A 59 5.63 -13.18 -3.30
CA LEU A 59 5.00 -11.98 -2.78
C LEU A 59 4.08 -12.36 -1.62
N PRO A 60 4.33 -11.87 -0.39
CA PRO A 60 3.44 -12.15 0.73
C PRO A 60 2.10 -11.44 0.52
N LEU A 61 1.02 -12.19 0.59
CA LEU A 61 -0.34 -11.65 0.49
C LEU A 61 -0.94 -11.48 1.88
N LYS A 62 -1.75 -10.45 2.04
CA LYS A 62 -2.58 -10.31 3.25
C LYS A 62 -3.61 -11.44 3.31
N LYS A 63 -3.86 -11.92 4.53
CA LYS A 63 -4.82 -13.01 4.77
C LYS A 63 -6.19 -12.66 4.21
N GLY A 64 -6.79 -13.58 3.47
CA GLY A 64 -8.09 -13.42 2.83
C GLY A 64 -8.07 -12.70 1.47
N SER A 65 -6.89 -12.27 0.96
CA SER A 65 -6.80 -11.50 -0.28
C SER A 65 -7.39 -12.24 -1.48
N MET A 66 -6.94 -13.47 -1.72
CA MET A 66 -7.36 -14.23 -2.88
C MET A 66 -8.82 -14.66 -2.80
N GLU A 67 -9.27 -15.02 -1.60
CA GLU A 67 -10.64 -15.42 -1.32
C GLU A 67 -11.62 -14.26 -1.52
N LEU A 68 -11.23 -13.05 -1.09
CA LEU A 68 -12.03 -11.85 -1.31
C LEU A 68 -12.10 -11.49 -2.80
N LEU A 69 -10.96 -11.42 -3.50
CA LEU A 69 -10.92 -11.10 -4.93
C LEU A 69 -11.74 -12.09 -5.77
N LYS A 70 -11.63 -13.38 -5.46
CA LYS A 70 -12.43 -14.42 -6.12
C LYS A 70 -13.93 -14.20 -5.90
N ALA A 71 -14.34 -13.96 -4.64
CA ALA A 71 -15.73 -13.74 -4.29
C ALA A 71 -16.32 -12.48 -4.95
N LEU A 72 -15.56 -11.36 -4.98
CA LEU A 72 -15.97 -10.13 -5.67
C LEU A 72 -16.19 -10.39 -7.17
N ARG A 73 -15.29 -11.14 -7.82
CA ARG A 73 -15.40 -11.51 -9.24
C ARG A 73 -16.63 -12.38 -9.50
N GLU A 74 -16.88 -13.40 -8.68
CA GLU A 74 -18.04 -14.29 -8.79
C GLU A 74 -19.38 -13.56 -8.63
N LYS A 75 -19.37 -12.50 -7.82
CA LYS A 75 -20.55 -11.63 -7.59
C LYS A 75 -20.64 -10.46 -8.58
N ASN A 76 -19.71 -10.34 -9.54
CA ASN A 76 -19.62 -9.22 -10.49
C ASN A 76 -19.53 -7.85 -9.76
N ILE A 77 -18.87 -7.78 -8.62
CA ILE A 77 -18.59 -6.55 -7.91
C ILE A 77 -17.30 -5.97 -8.45
N SER A 78 -17.37 -4.74 -8.96
CA SER A 78 -16.19 -4.03 -9.49
C SER A 78 -15.20 -3.69 -8.38
N TYR A 79 -13.91 -3.84 -8.66
CA TYR A 79 -12.83 -3.46 -7.76
C TYR A 79 -11.61 -2.95 -8.52
N ALA A 80 -10.79 -2.17 -7.85
CA ALA A 80 -9.58 -1.59 -8.41
C ALA A 80 -8.42 -1.69 -7.41
N LEU A 81 -7.20 -1.69 -7.93
CA LEU A 81 -5.98 -1.51 -7.12
C LEU A 81 -5.50 -0.07 -7.23
N ALA A 82 -5.37 0.63 -6.08
CA ALA A 82 -4.79 1.96 -5.96
C ALA A 82 -3.55 1.89 -5.06
N THR A 83 -2.35 2.07 -5.65
CA THR A 83 -1.08 1.89 -4.95
C THR A 83 -0.12 3.05 -5.14
N SER A 84 0.64 3.41 -4.10
CA SER A 84 1.73 4.39 -4.20
C SER A 84 2.95 3.87 -4.98
N SER A 85 3.02 2.58 -5.28
CA SER A 85 4.09 2.02 -6.11
C SER A 85 3.97 2.52 -7.55
N VAL A 86 5.12 2.82 -8.16
CA VAL A 86 5.20 3.21 -9.58
C VAL A 86 5.04 1.99 -10.49
N ARG A 87 4.67 2.23 -11.74
CA ARG A 87 4.39 1.17 -12.73
C ARG A 87 5.54 0.19 -12.89
N GLU A 88 6.76 0.65 -12.99
CA GLU A 88 7.94 -0.20 -13.11
C GLU A 88 8.04 -1.24 -11.97
N LYS A 89 7.73 -0.82 -10.75
CA LYS A 89 7.72 -1.73 -9.59
C LYS A 89 6.60 -2.77 -9.68
N LEU A 90 5.44 -2.37 -10.19
CA LEU A 90 4.31 -3.29 -10.39
C LEU A 90 4.60 -4.31 -11.50
N ASP A 91 5.27 -3.90 -12.57
CA ASP A 91 5.71 -4.82 -13.65
C ASP A 91 6.62 -5.92 -13.08
N ARG A 92 7.53 -5.57 -12.18
CA ARG A 92 8.38 -6.55 -11.46
C ARG A 92 7.58 -7.43 -10.51
N TYR A 93 6.61 -6.88 -9.76
CA TYR A 93 5.72 -7.69 -8.92
C TYR A 93 4.88 -8.67 -9.75
N ASN A 94 4.45 -8.26 -10.94
CA ASN A 94 3.64 -9.10 -11.81
C ASN A 94 4.36 -10.37 -12.29
N VAL A 95 5.70 -10.42 -12.21
CA VAL A 95 6.49 -11.64 -12.46
C VAL A 95 6.24 -12.69 -11.37
N PHE A 96 6.04 -12.26 -10.12
CA PHE A 96 5.84 -13.14 -8.97
C PHE A 96 4.37 -13.39 -8.63
N PHE A 97 3.51 -12.48 -9.03
CA PHE A 97 2.09 -12.52 -8.71
C PHE A 97 1.28 -11.85 -9.82
N PRO A 98 0.25 -12.50 -10.38
CA PRO A 98 -0.42 -12.07 -11.61
C PRO A 98 -1.35 -10.86 -11.39
N LEU A 99 -0.78 -9.72 -10.97
CA LEU A 99 -1.50 -8.49 -10.64
C LEU A 99 -2.44 -8.04 -11.77
N TYR A 100 -1.94 -8.02 -13.00
CA TYR A 100 -2.69 -7.49 -14.14
C TYR A 100 -3.83 -8.38 -14.60
N SER A 101 -3.80 -9.68 -14.27
CA SER A 101 -4.93 -10.57 -14.50
C SER A 101 -5.96 -10.52 -13.38
N LEU A 102 -5.57 -10.05 -12.20
CA LEU A 102 -6.47 -9.92 -11.06
C LEU A 102 -7.19 -8.57 -11.02
N PHE A 103 -6.53 -7.50 -11.47
CA PHE A 103 -7.07 -6.15 -11.43
C PHE A 103 -7.17 -5.56 -12.83
N GLU A 104 -8.41 -5.44 -13.35
CA GLU A 104 -8.67 -4.76 -14.62
C GLU A 104 -8.40 -3.25 -14.53
N ILE A 105 -8.61 -2.68 -13.33
CA ILE A 105 -8.35 -1.28 -13.03
C ILE A 105 -7.25 -1.21 -12.00
N LEU A 106 -6.14 -0.56 -12.38
CA LEU A 106 -4.98 -0.36 -11.54
C LEU A 106 -4.51 1.09 -11.69
N VAL A 107 -4.40 1.78 -10.55
CA VAL A 107 -3.86 3.15 -10.49
C VAL A 107 -2.58 3.11 -9.66
N SER A 108 -1.46 3.41 -10.31
CA SER A 108 -0.12 3.47 -9.72
C SER A 108 0.27 4.89 -9.31
N GLY A 109 1.29 5.00 -8.46
CA GLY A 109 1.73 6.28 -7.91
C GLY A 109 2.23 7.30 -8.94
N ASP A 110 2.72 6.84 -10.09
CA ASP A 110 3.14 7.68 -11.22
C ASP A 110 1.99 8.13 -12.14
N MET A 111 0.77 7.68 -11.87
CA MET A 111 -0.44 8.16 -12.56
C MET A 111 -1.08 9.37 -11.86
N VAL A 112 -0.57 9.81 -10.73
CA VAL A 112 -1.12 10.93 -9.95
C VAL A 112 -0.06 12.01 -9.74
N GLU A 113 -0.49 13.26 -9.62
CA GLU A 113 0.39 14.38 -9.33
C GLU A 113 0.77 14.41 -7.84
N TYR A 114 -0.21 14.11 -6.98
CA TYR A 114 -0.04 14.12 -5.53
C TYR A 114 -0.31 12.73 -4.96
N GLY A 115 0.72 12.14 -4.31
CA GLY A 115 0.61 10.87 -3.60
C GLY A 115 -0.19 10.98 -2.29
N LYS A 116 -0.57 9.82 -1.72
CA LYS A 116 -1.23 9.74 -0.39
C LYS A 116 -0.47 10.57 0.66
N PRO A 117 -1.14 11.38 1.47
CA PRO A 117 -2.57 11.38 1.79
C PRO A 117 -3.46 12.23 0.86
N ASN A 118 -3.00 12.68 -0.30
CA ASN A 118 -3.87 13.32 -1.27
C ASN A 118 -4.89 12.30 -1.80
N PRO A 119 -6.19 12.66 -1.97
CA PRO A 119 -7.25 11.75 -2.41
C PRO A 119 -7.18 11.37 -3.89
N GLU A 120 -6.32 11.98 -4.69
CA GLU A 120 -6.30 11.88 -6.15
C GLU A 120 -6.30 10.44 -6.66
N ILE A 121 -5.52 9.57 -6.05
CA ILE A 121 -5.39 8.17 -6.48
C ILE A 121 -6.71 7.40 -6.36
N TYR A 122 -7.50 7.66 -5.33
CA TYR A 122 -8.81 7.01 -5.11
C TYR A 122 -9.87 7.58 -6.03
N LEU A 123 -9.89 8.91 -6.20
CA LEU A 123 -10.80 9.57 -7.14
C LEU A 123 -10.56 9.11 -8.57
N LYS A 124 -9.29 8.94 -8.95
CA LYS A 124 -8.92 8.42 -10.27
C LYS A 124 -9.36 6.96 -10.44
N ALA A 125 -9.18 6.12 -9.43
CA ALA A 125 -9.64 4.73 -9.45
C ALA A 125 -11.16 4.64 -9.59
N ALA A 126 -11.92 5.42 -8.81
CA ALA A 126 -13.38 5.51 -8.92
C ALA A 126 -13.83 6.01 -10.29
N GLY A 127 -13.12 7.00 -10.87
CA GLY A 127 -13.36 7.48 -12.23
C GLY A 127 -13.20 6.40 -13.29
N PHE A 128 -12.14 5.57 -13.21
CA PHE A 128 -11.95 4.43 -14.12
C PHE A 128 -13.01 3.34 -13.91
N MET A 129 -13.49 3.14 -12.68
CA MET A 129 -14.62 2.26 -12.37
C MET A 129 -15.98 2.84 -12.78
N LYS A 130 -16.01 4.10 -13.24
CA LYS A 130 -17.25 4.85 -13.59
C LYS A 130 -18.27 4.87 -12.45
N THR A 131 -17.80 5.05 -11.22
CA THR A 131 -18.62 5.07 -10.02
C THR A 131 -18.34 6.33 -9.17
N ASP A 132 -19.33 6.76 -8.38
CA ASP A 132 -19.10 7.80 -7.40
C ASP A 132 -18.29 7.22 -6.23
N ILE A 133 -17.27 7.96 -5.81
CA ILE A 133 -16.40 7.56 -4.69
C ILE A 133 -17.19 7.29 -3.40
N LYS A 134 -18.31 7.97 -3.20
CA LYS A 134 -19.22 7.78 -2.05
C LYS A 134 -19.84 6.37 -2.00
N ASN A 135 -19.88 5.67 -3.14
CA ASN A 135 -20.36 4.30 -3.25
C ASN A 135 -19.24 3.27 -3.18
N CYS A 136 -18.00 3.69 -2.87
CA CYS A 136 -16.86 2.82 -2.79
C CYS A 136 -16.46 2.54 -1.34
N TYR A 137 -16.18 1.28 -1.04
CA TYR A 137 -15.32 0.93 0.08
C TYR A 137 -13.87 1.15 -0.33
N ILE A 138 -13.13 1.95 0.43
CA ILE A 138 -11.69 2.14 0.25
C ILE A 138 -10.98 1.38 1.36
N VAL A 139 -10.32 0.28 1.00
CA VAL A 139 -9.65 -0.62 1.95
C VAL A 139 -8.20 -0.19 2.07
N GLU A 140 -7.77 0.14 3.29
CA GLU A 140 -6.44 0.67 3.56
C GLU A 140 -5.79 0.09 4.80
N ASP A 141 -4.44 0.10 4.79
CA ASP A 141 -3.61 -0.45 5.87
C ASP A 141 -2.65 0.58 6.49
N SER A 142 -2.55 1.76 5.90
CA SER A 142 -1.59 2.79 6.30
C SER A 142 -2.28 4.09 6.74
N PRO A 143 -1.70 4.84 7.71
CA PRO A 143 -2.21 6.14 8.12
C PRO A 143 -2.44 7.10 6.96
N ASN A 144 -1.47 7.27 6.05
CA ASN A 144 -1.63 8.14 4.89
C ASN A 144 -2.70 7.65 3.92
N GLY A 145 -2.87 6.33 3.79
CA GLY A 145 -3.95 5.74 3.02
C GLY A 145 -5.31 6.07 3.61
N ILE A 146 -5.49 5.92 4.93
CA ILE A 146 -6.72 6.28 5.64
C ILE A 146 -7.05 7.76 5.47
N HIS A 147 -6.07 8.66 5.68
CA HIS A 147 -6.27 10.11 5.49
C HIS A 147 -6.69 10.46 4.06
N GLY A 148 -6.03 9.86 3.07
CA GLY A 148 -6.37 10.07 1.66
C GLY A 148 -7.75 9.52 1.29
N ALA A 149 -8.13 8.35 1.81
CA ALA A 149 -9.43 7.73 1.61
C ALA A 149 -10.56 8.57 2.21
N ALA A 150 -10.36 9.07 3.43
CA ALA A 150 -11.29 9.97 4.11
C ALA A 150 -11.45 11.30 3.33
N ALA A 151 -10.33 11.88 2.86
CA ALA A 151 -10.35 13.09 2.03
C ALA A 151 -11.05 12.88 0.68
N ALA A 152 -11.02 11.67 0.12
CA ALA A 152 -11.74 11.31 -1.10
C ALA A 152 -13.28 11.25 -0.89
N GLY A 153 -13.74 11.02 0.34
CA GLY A 153 -15.15 10.94 0.68
C GLY A 153 -15.80 9.56 0.47
N GLY A 154 -15.00 8.52 0.33
CA GLY A 154 -15.45 7.11 0.27
C GLY A 154 -15.67 6.51 1.66
N MET A 155 -16.22 5.29 1.71
CA MET A 155 -16.34 4.53 2.95
C MET A 155 -15.00 3.90 3.30
N VAL A 156 -14.33 4.42 4.34
CA VAL A 156 -12.99 3.99 4.73
C VAL A 156 -13.05 2.70 5.53
N VAL A 157 -12.35 1.67 5.04
CA VAL A 157 -12.21 0.37 5.70
C VAL A 157 -10.75 0.19 6.09
N GLY A 158 -10.47 0.23 7.38
CA GLY A 158 -9.13 0.01 7.92
C GLY A 158 -8.83 -1.48 8.14
N ILE A 159 -7.67 -1.92 7.67
CA ILE A 159 -7.09 -3.24 8.00
C ILE A 159 -5.64 -3.01 8.43
N PRO A 160 -5.40 -2.73 9.73
CA PRO A 160 -4.07 -2.42 10.23
C PRO A 160 -3.04 -3.50 9.91
N ASP A 161 -1.82 -3.10 9.57
CA ASP A 161 -0.73 -4.02 9.28
C ASP A 161 0.54 -3.64 10.06
N LEU A 162 1.52 -3.07 9.38
CA LEU A 162 2.85 -2.77 9.95
C LEU A 162 2.82 -1.62 10.94
N ILE A 163 1.93 -0.65 10.74
CA ILE A 163 1.77 0.53 11.59
C ILE A 163 0.38 0.48 12.23
N PRO A 164 0.30 0.49 13.57
CA PRO A 164 -0.99 0.59 14.24
C PRO A 164 -1.63 1.96 13.94
N TYR A 165 -2.95 2.00 13.87
CA TYR A 165 -3.67 3.25 13.73
C TYR A 165 -3.66 4.04 15.04
N GLY A 166 -3.44 5.36 14.94
CA GLY A 166 -3.68 6.31 16.01
C GLY A 166 -5.15 6.72 16.10
N GLU A 167 -5.46 7.60 17.05
CA GLU A 167 -6.84 8.08 17.27
C GLU A 167 -7.46 8.69 16.01
N LYS A 168 -6.69 9.48 15.25
CA LYS A 168 -7.17 10.13 14.02
C LYS A 168 -7.56 9.12 12.93
N GLU A 169 -6.77 8.10 12.73
CA GLU A 169 -7.07 7.05 11.75
C GLU A 169 -8.29 6.24 12.18
N LEU A 170 -8.40 5.92 13.48
CA LEU A 170 -9.56 5.22 14.03
C LEU A 170 -10.86 6.02 13.85
N GLU A 171 -10.83 7.33 14.07
CA GLU A 171 -11.98 8.22 13.85
C GLU A 171 -12.39 8.33 12.37
N GLN A 172 -11.45 8.22 11.45
CA GLN A 172 -11.70 8.32 10.00
C GLN A 172 -12.17 7.00 9.38
N CYS A 173 -11.94 5.87 10.02
CA CYS A 173 -12.44 4.60 9.55
C CYS A 173 -13.93 4.44 9.80
N SER A 174 -14.69 4.16 8.74
CA SER A 174 -16.09 3.74 8.85
C SER A 174 -16.21 2.33 9.42
N LEU A 175 -15.25 1.47 9.09
CA LEU A 175 -15.16 0.07 9.52
C LEU A 175 -13.70 -0.30 9.75
N ILE A 176 -13.45 -1.22 10.67
CA ILE A 176 -12.11 -1.77 10.92
C ILE A 176 -12.22 -3.28 11.06
N PHE A 177 -11.37 -4.02 10.35
CA PHE A 177 -11.29 -5.48 10.40
C PHE A 177 -9.85 -5.92 10.66
N ARG A 178 -9.67 -7.11 11.19
CA ARG A 178 -8.34 -7.70 11.44
C ARG A 178 -7.65 -8.14 10.14
N ASP A 179 -8.44 -8.63 9.18
CA ASP A 179 -7.96 -9.13 7.89
C ASP A 179 -9.07 -9.09 6.82
N LEU A 180 -8.71 -9.42 5.59
CA LEU A 180 -9.66 -9.40 4.47
C LEU A 180 -10.70 -10.56 4.51
N THR A 181 -10.48 -11.57 5.37
CA THR A 181 -11.48 -12.61 5.60
C THR A 181 -12.70 -12.04 6.32
N GLU A 182 -12.48 -11.23 7.37
CA GLU A 182 -13.57 -10.56 8.10
C GLU A 182 -14.32 -9.56 7.20
N LEU A 183 -13.59 -8.81 6.36
CA LEU A 183 -14.22 -7.92 5.39
C LEU A 183 -15.10 -8.71 4.40
N LYS A 184 -14.63 -9.85 3.89
CA LYS A 184 -15.39 -10.71 3.00
C LYS A 184 -16.69 -11.18 3.65
N GLU A 185 -16.62 -11.63 4.91
CA GLU A 185 -17.80 -12.06 5.69
C GLU A 185 -18.81 -10.93 5.88
N TYR A 186 -18.31 -9.72 6.22
CA TYR A 186 -19.14 -8.51 6.35
C TYR A 186 -19.87 -8.15 5.05
N LEU A 187 -19.17 -8.21 3.91
CA LEU A 187 -19.75 -7.93 2.60
C LEU A 187 -20.71 -9.02 2.11
N LYS A 188 -20.74 -10.18 2.76
CA LYS A 188 -21.56 -11.36 2.38
C LYS A 188 -21.27 -11.83 0.94
N VAL A 189 -20.02 -11.82 0.58
CA VAL A 189 -19.54 -12.26 -0.73
C VAL A 189 -18.72 -13.54 -0.66
#